data_bf4bd3b5cb8ada6fa47c122423ac29cc
#
_entry.id   bf4bd3b5cb8ada6fa47c122423ac29cc
#
_cell.length_a   1.000
_cell.length_b   1.000
_cell.length_c   1.000
_cell.angle_alpha   90.00
_cell.angle_beta   90.00
_cell.angle_gamma   90.00
#
_symmetry.space_group_name_H-M   'P 1'
#
loop_
_entity.id
_entity.type
_entity.pdbx_description
1 polymer ?
#
loop_
_entity_poly.entity_id
_entity_poly.type
_entity_poly.pdbx_seq_one_letter_code
_entity_poly.pdbx_strand_id
1 'polypeptide(L)'
;MKFLPWISASSALVLLLALTACTTTNNRRADNLKADAKIGAGKTVVILEADVELSELLAGGVEEPRVTWTKAAEANINDAIEQNLQGRAVKLVPRKQSLAASDKAQLKQLELLTQTVGFSIVRYQLSPYYSLPTKKAGFDWAVGPNAALMKSAYGADYAMVTLVRDSYASSGRKALAVLGVLAAVATGVNVGASTGQRFGYTLLLDLTTGKVVWANFMASETGDLRNAEDAKKVVQSMLAGLPL
;
A
#
# COMPACT_ATOMS: atom_id res chain seq x y z
N MET A 1 -12.32 50.31 -33.09
CA MET A 1 -12.48 49.96 -31.68
C MET A 1 -12.45 48.46 -31.57
N LYS A 2 -11.31 47.86 -31.10
CA LYS A 2 -11.16 46.40 -30.91
C LYS A 2 -11.28 46.13 -29.41
N PHE A 3 -12.33 45.45 -28.99
CA PHE A 3 -12.50 44.97 -27.62
C PHE A 3 -11.63 43.71 -27.44
N LEU A 4 -10.60 43.79 -26.60
CA LEU A 4 -9.88 42.62 -26.07
C LEU A 4 -10.73 41.98 -24.97
N PRO A 5 -10.99 40.66 -24.98
CA PRO A 5 -11.68 40.02 -23.86
C PRO A 5 -10.70 39.89 -22.69
N TRP A 6 -11.05 40.47 -21.57
CA TRP A 6 -10.36 40.30 -20.28
C TRP A 6 -10.63 38.89 -19.77
N ILE A 7 -9.79 37.96 -20.15
CA ILE A 7 -9.77 36.63 -19.52
C ILE A 7 -9.19 36.86 -18.13
N SER A 8 -10.06 36.75 -17.12
CA SER A 8 -9.68 37.01 -15.74
C SER A 8 -8.62 36.00 -15.29
N ALA A 9 -7.53 36.48 -14.72
CA ALA A 9 -6.42 35.71 -14.17
C ALA A 9 -6.86 34.65 -13.13
N SER A 10 -8.06 34.79 -12.58
CA SER A 10 -8.70 33.83 -11.66
C SER A 10 -9.02 32.48 -12.27
N SER A 11 -9.34 32.41 -13.59
CA SER A 11 -9.65 31.14 -14.25
C SER A 11 -8.40 30.30 -14.55
N ALA A 12 -7.25 30.96 -14.75
CA ALA A 12 -5.98 30.26 -14.98
C ALA A 12 -5.43 29.62 -13.68
N LEU A 13 -5.66 30.25 -12.53
CA LEU A 13 -5.18 29.74 -11.24
C LEU A 13 -5.93 28.48 -10.78
N VAL A 14 -7.22 28.37 -11.10
CA VAL A 14 -8.04 27.18 -10.77
C VAL A 14 -7.65 25.96 -11.63
N LEU A 15 -7.20 26.18 -12.86
CA LEU A 15 -6.79 25.10 -13.77
C LEU A 15 -5.42 24.48 -13.39
N LEU A 16 -4.55 25.24 -12.73
CA LEU A 16 -3.23 24.74 -12.29
C LEU A 16 -3.27 23.87 -11.03
N LEU A 17 -4.34 23.93 -10.24
CA LEU A 17 -4.51 23.14 -9.01
C LEU A 17 -5.06 21.72 -9.26
N ALA A 18 -5.45 21.39 -10.48
CA ALA A 18 -6.05 20.09 -10.83
C ALA A 18 -5.02 19.02 -11.25
N LEU A 19 -3.71 19.27 -11.19
CA LEU A 19 -2.74 18.51 -11.98
C LEU A 19 -1.80 17.57 -11.21
N THR A 20 -2.01 17.22 -9.93
CA THR A 20 -1.07 16.26 -9.32
C THR A 20 -1.69 15.35 -8.27
N ALA A 21 -2.58 14.48 -8.68
CA ALA A 21 -2.95 13.33 -7.87
C ALA A 21 -2.47 12.05 -8.56
N CYS A 22 -1.16 11.81 -8.58
CA CYS A 22 -0.62 10.59 -9.17
C CYS A 22 -0.57 9.47 -8.12
N THR A 23 -1.46 8.49 -8.22
CA THR A 23 -1.27 7.20 -7.58
C THR A 23 -0.45 6.33 -8.54
N THR A 24 0.72 5.91 -8.11
CA THR A 24 1.56 4.97 -8.86
C THR A 24 1.39 3.58 -8.28
N THR A 25 1.05 2.61 -9.13
CA THR A 25 1.01 1.19 -8.76
C THR A 25 1.95 0.39 -9.64
N ASN A 26 2.59 -0.62 -9.06
CA ASN A 26 3.45 -1.53 -9.78
C ASN A 26 3.25 -2.94 -9.22
N ASN A 27 2.72 -3.85 -10.04
CA ASN A 27 2.45 -5.22 -9.61
C ASN A 27 3.27 -6.24 -10.39
N ARG A 28 3.50 -7.39 -9.75
CA ARG A 28 4.18 -8.56 -10.31
C ARG A 28 3.45 -9.83 -9.91
N ARG A 29 3.53 -10.82 -10.78
CA ARG A 29 3.02 -12.18 -10.54
C ARG A 29 4.17 -13.17 -10.64
N ALA A 30 4.04 -14.30 -9.95
CA ALA A 30 5.00 -15.39 -10.08
C ALA A 30 5.07 -15.89 -11.53
N ASP A 31 6.27 -16.22 -11.98
CA ASP A 31 6.55 -16.54 -13.39
C ASP A 31 5.78 -17.76 -13.91
N ASN A 32 5.40 -18.67 -13.03
CA ASN A 32 4.60 -19.85 -13.36
C ASN A 32 3.10 -19.54 -13.51
N LEU A 33 2.67 -18.29 -13.26
CA LEU A 33 1.29 -17.87 -13.43
C LEU A 33 1.10 -17.13 -14.75
N LYS A 34 0.19 -17.63 -15.57
CA LYS A 34 -0.22 -16.90 -16.78
C LYS A 34 -0.81 -15.55 -16.41
N ALA A 35 -0.66 -14.58 -17.31
CA ALA A 35 -1.07 -13.19 -17.05
C ALA A 35 -2.57 -13.04 -16.72
N ASP A 36 -3.41 -13.90 -17.26
CA ASP A 36 -4.87 -13.95 -17.10
C ASP A 36 -5.34 -15.01 -16.08
N ALA A 37 -4.41 -15.78 -15.48
CA ALA A 37 -4.76 -16.83 -14.55
C ALA A 37 -5.41 -16.27 -13.29
N LYS A 38 -6.60 -16.77 -12.96
CA LYS A 38 -7.23 -16.62 -11.65
C LYS A 38 -6.91 -17.86 -10.82
N ILE A 39 -6.15 -17.66 -9.73
CA ILE A 39 -5.66 -18.75 -8.89
C ILE A 39 -6.54 -19.02 -7.67
N GLY A 40 -7.50 -18.14 -7.42
CA GLY A 40 -8.30 -18.16 -6.20
C GLY A 40 -9.64 -18.89 -6.28
N ALA A 41 -10.08 -19.32 -7.46
CA ALA A 41 -11.41 -19.94 -7.62
C ALA A 41 -11.59 -21.17 -6.73
N GLY A 42 -12.54 -21.12 -5.79
CA GLY A 42 -12.81 -22.17 -4.81
C GLY A 42 -11.74 -22.33 -3.71
N LYS A 43 -10.74 -21.45 -3.65
CA LYS A 43 -9.67 -21.45 -2.65
C LYS A 43 -10.03 -20.61 -1.44
N THR A 44 -9.37 -20.93 -0.33
CA THR A 44 -9.51 -20.20 0.92
C THR A 44 -8.38 -19.18 1.08
N VAL A 45 -8.76 -17.96 1.50
CA VAL A 45 -7.83 -16.86 1.74
C VAL A 45 -8.01 -16.35 3.16
N VAL A 46 -6.92 -16.26 3.92
CA VAL A 46 -6.87 -15.52 5.18
C VAL A 46 -6.32 -14.12 4.92
N ILE A 47 -7.00 -13.11 5.44
CA ILE A 47 -6.48 -11.74 5.48
C ILE A 47 -5.71 -11.60 6.79
N LEU A 48 -4.38 -11.42 6.73
CA LEU A 48 -3.61 -11.08 7.91
C LEU A 48 -3.88 -9.61 8.26
N GLU A 49 -3.77 -9.29 9.54
CA GLU A 49 -3.92 -7.92 10.01
C GLU A 49 -2.96 -6.99 9.26
N ALA A 50 -3.49 -5.93 8.69
CA ALA A 50 -2.68 -4.97 7.97
C ALA A 50 -1.72 -4.27 8.94
N ASP A 51 -0.43 -4.25 8.61
CA ASP A 51 0.56 -3.47 9.34
C ASP A 51 0.49 -2.03 8.85
N VAL A 52 -0.21 -1.20 9.61
CA VAL A 52 -0.48 0.20 9.28
C VAL A 52 0.22 1.10 10.29
N GLU A 53 0.85 2.16 9.80
CA GLU A 53 1.34 3.24 10.65
C GLU A 53 1.07 4.58 9.98
N LEU A 54 0.39 5.46 10.72
CA LEU A 54 0.14 6.83 10.31
C LEU A 54 0.90 7.79 11.22
N SER A 55 1.59 8.75 10.58
CA SER A 55 2.38 9.77 11.26
C SER A 55 1.90 11.18 10.92
N GLU A 56 2.15 12.12 11.80
CA GLU A 56 2.05 13.54 11.52
C GLU A 56 3.42 14.07 11.11
N LEU A 57 3.49 14.67 9.93
CA LEU A 57 4.70 15.32 9.42
C LEU A 57 4.77 16.76 9.94
N LEU A 58 5.65 17.00 10.90
CA LEU A 58 5.82 18.29 11.53
C LEU A 58 6.49 19.33 10.60
N ALA A 59 6.43 20.60 10.98
CA ALA A 59 7.03 21.70 10.25
C ALA A 59 8.53 21.48 9.97
N GLY A 60 9.26 20.91 10.94
CA GLY A 60 10.68 20.58 10.82
C GLY A 60 11.00 19.33 9.98
N GLY A 61 9.99 18.62 9.44
CA GLY A 61 10.19 17.41 8.65
C GLY A 61 10.30 16.12 9.46
N VAL A 62 10.10 16.19 10.78
CA VAL A 62 10.04 15.00 11.65
C VAL A 62 8.66 14.37 11.55
N GLU A 63 8.60 13.07 11.48
CA GLU A 63 7.36 12.29 11.52
C GLU A 63 7.10 11.80 12.95
N GLU A 64 5.91 12.08 13.47
CA GLU A 64 5.42 11.60 14.76
C GLU A 64 4.30 10.60 14.56
N PRO A 65 4.47 9.31 14.95
CA PRO A 65 3.42 8.32 14.89
C PRO A 65 2.17 8.73 15.69
N ARG A 66 0.99 8.59 15.08
CA ARG A 66 -0.30 8.95 15.68
C ARG A 66 -1.14 7.70 15.88
N VAL A 67 -1.17 7.17 17.11
CA VAL A 67 -1.85 5.92 17.46
C VAL A 67 -3.34 5.93 17.09
N THR A 68 -4.04 7.04 17.33
CA THR A 68 -5.48 7.15 17.01
C THR A 68 -5.72 7.13 15.50
N TRP A 69 -4.87 7.76 14.71
CA TRP A 69 -4.95 7.75 13.26
C TRP A 69 -4.65 6.36 12.70
N THR A 70 -3.60 5.73 13.22
CA THR A 70 -3.20 4.36 12.86
C THR A 70 -4.35 3.38 13.07
N LYS A 71 -4.98 3.38 14.26
CA LYS A 71 -6.11 2.49 14.55
C LYS A 71 -7.30 2.71 13.63
N ALA A 72 -7.64 3.96 13.33
CA ALA A 72 -8.72 4.28 12.40
C ALA A 72 -8.42 3.78 10.99
N ALA A 73 -7.20 4.03 10.50
CA ALA A 73 -6.77 3.59 9.18
C ALA A 73 -6.68 2.06 9.08
N GLU A 74 -6.18 1.39 10.11
CA GLU A 74 -6.10 -0.06 10.19
C GLU A 74 -7.50 -0.71 10.05
N ALA A 75 -8.48 -0.21 10.79
CA ALA A 75 -9.86 -0.66 10.68
C ALA A 75 -10.42 -0.43 9.27
N ASN A 76 -10.28 0.78 8.73
CA ASN A 76 -10.78 1.14 7.40
C ASN A 76 -10.13 0.30 6.28
N ILE A 77 -8.82 0.03 6.37
CA ILE A 77 -8.10 -0.78 5.39
C ILE A 77 -8.54 -2.24 5.46
N ASN A 78 -8.62 -2.84 6.66
CA ASN A 78 -9.04 -4.21 6.81
C ASN A 78 -10.47 -4.41 6.28
N ASP A 79 -11.40 -3.53 6.64
CA ASP A 79 -12.78 -3.55 6.14
C ASP A 79 -12.84 -3.40 4.61
N ALA A 80 -12.06 -2.50 4.04
CA ALA A 80 -12.03 -2.29 2.59
C ALA A 80 -11.43 -3.48 1.83
N ILE A 81 -10.40 -4.15 2.38
CA ILE A 81 -9.84 -5.38 1.81
C ILE A 81 -10.90 -6.49 1.84
N GLU A 82 -11.55 -6.69 2.97
CA GLU A 82 -12.59 -7.71 3.12
C GLU A 82 -13.74 -7.48 2.14
N GLN A 83 -14.27 -6.26 2.04
CA GLN A 83 -15.32 -5.88 1.08
C GLN A 83 -14.90 -6.13 -0.37
N ASN A 84 -13.64 -5.80 -0.74
CA ASN A 84 -13.13 -6.03 -2.08
C ASN A 84 -13.05 -7.53 -2.43
N LEU A 85 -12.67 -8.35 -1.45
CA LEU A 85 -12.51 -9.80 -1.64
C LEU A 85 -13.84 -10.56 -1.61
N GLN A 86 -14.86 -10.08 -0.89
CA GLN A 86 -16.20 -10.69 -0.88
C GLN A 86 -16.84 -10.75 -2.27
N GLY A 87 -16.49 -9.83 -3.17
CA GLY A 87 -16.93 -9.83 -4.56
C GLY A 87 -16.19 -10.80 -5.49
N ARG A 88 -15.20 -11.57 -4.98
CA ARG A 88 -14.36 -12.47 -5.78
C ARG A 88 -14.72 -13.93 -5.56
N ALA A 89 -14.25 -14.80 -6.45
CA ALA A 89 -14.53 -16.25 -6.40
C ALA A 89 -13.69 -17.00 -5.35
N VAL A 90 -13.40 -16.38 -4.20
CA VAL A 90 -12.62 -16.94 -3.09
C VAL A 90 -13.47 -17.05 -1.83
N LYS A 91 -13.09 -17.96 -0.94
CA LYS A 91 -13.69 -18.11 0.37
C LYS A 91 -12.77 -17.46 1.42
N LEU A 92 -13.25 -16.41 2.08
CA LEU A 92 -12.53 -15.81 3.20
C LEU A 92 -12.66 -16.70 4.43
N VAL A 93 -11.54 -16.91 5.13
CA VAL A 93 -11.51 -17.60 6.41
C VAL A 93 -11.06 -16.66 7.51
N PRO A 94 -11.69 -16.74 8.70
CA PRO A 94 -11.35 -15.83 9.80
C PRO A 94 -9.94 -16.15 10.33
N ARG A 95 -9.24 -15.12 10.78
CA ARG A 95 -7.96 -15.23 11.47
C ARG A 95 -8.15 -15.79 12.89
N LYS A 96 -8.54 -17.05 13.01
CA LYS A 96 -8.66 -17.74 14.30
C LYS A 96 -7.31 -18.34 14.68
N GLN A 97 -6.86 -18.05 15.89
CA GLN A 97 -5.64 -18.62 16.45
C GLN A 97 -5.98 -19.44 17.69
N SER A 98 -6.26 -20.72 17.50
CA SER A 98 -6.33 -21.69 18.60
C SER A 98 -5.04 -22.51 18.64
N LEU A 99 -3.92 -21.86 18.96
CA LEU A 99 -2.59 -22.46 18.94
C LEU A 99 -1.94 -22.45 20.32
N ALA A 100 -1.03 -23.39 20.57
CA ALA A 100 -0.14 -23.36 21.71
C ALA A 100 0.73 -22.08 21.70
N ALA A 101 1.24 -21.67 22.86
CA ALA A 101 2.02 -20.43 22.96
C ALA A 101 3.31 -20.47 22.09
N SER A 102 3.97 -21.63 22.00
CA SER A 102 5.14 -21.86 21.13
C SER A 102 4.82 -21.61 19.66
N ASP A 103 3.68 -22.13 19.20
CA ASP A 103 3.28 -22.04 17.79
C ASP A 103 2.84 -20.61 17.45
N LYS A 104 2.23 -19.88 18.40
CA LYS A 104 1.93 -18.45 18.26
C LYS A 104 3.19 -17.61 18.05
N ALA A 105 4.27 -17.89 18.79
CA ALA A 105 5.53 -17.20 18.62
C ALA A 105 6.15 -17.46 17.24
N GLN A 106 6.16 -18.74 16.79
CA GLN A 106 6.65 -19.11 15.47
C GLN A 106 5.80 -18.48 14.35
N LEU A 107 4.48 -18.47 14.51
CA LEU A 107 3.56 -17.85 13.56
C LEU A 107 3.82 -16.35 13.43
N LYS A 108 4.02 -15.65 14.55
CA LYS A 108 4.37 -14.23 14.55
C LYS A 108 5.71 -13.96 13.85
N GLN A 109 6.72 -14.80 14.08
CA GLN A 109 8.00 -14.69 13.38
C GLN A 109 7.84 -14.87 11.87
N LEU A 110 6.99 -15.80 11.45
CA LEU A 110 6.72 -16.07 10.04
C LEU A 110 5.94 -14.91 9.37
N GLU A 111 5.01 -14.30 10.08
CA GLU A 111 4.34 -13.07 9.63
C GLU A 111 5.35 -11.93 9.41
N LEU A 112 6.24 -11.70 10.38
CA LEU A 112 7.30 -10.69 10.28
C LEU A 112 8.29 -10.99 9.14
N LEU A 113 8.65 -12.27 8.96
CA LEU A 113 9.46 -12.70 7.81
C LEU A 113 8.75 -12.38 6.49
N THR A 114 7.46 -12.64 6.41
CA THR A 114 6.68 -12.34 5.20
C THR A 114 6.65 -10.84 4.89
N GLN A 115 6.52 -10.00 5.91
CA GLN A 115 6.63 -8.54 5.75
C GLN A 115 8.02 -8.14 5.25
N THR A 116 9.08 -8.73 5.80
CA THR A 116 10.47 -8.47 5.38
C THR A 116 10.72 -8.88 3.92
N VAL A 117 10.15 -10.02 3.50
CA VAL A 117 10.17 -10.44 2.08
C VAL A 117 9.43 -9.43 1.23
N GLY A 118 8.28 -8.91 1.68
CA GLY A 118 7.53 -7.85 1.02
C GLY A 118 8.35 -6.58 0.80
N PHE A 119 9.04 -6.12 1.82
CA PHE A 119 9.99 -5.01 1.71
C PHE A 119 11.09 -5.26 0.67
N SER A 120 11.62 -6.49 0.67
CA SER A 120 12.66 -6.89 -0.28
C SER A 120 12.14 -6.88 -1.71
N ILE A 121 10.90 -7.34 -1.94
CA ILE A 121 10.23 -7.28 -3.25
C ILE A 121 10.09 -5.82 -3.70
N VAL A 122 9.56 -4.96 -2.84
CA VAL A 122 9.39 -3.53 -3.17
C VAL A 122 10.74 -2.91 -3.54
N ARG A 123 11.78 -3.16 -2.73
CA ARG A 123 13.09 -2.55 -2.92
C ARG A 123 13.79 -3.03 -4.19
N TYR A 124 13.75 -4.34 -4.48
CA TYR A 124 14.63 -4.95 -5.47
C TYR A 124 13.93 -5.44 -6.74
N GLN A 125 12.61 -5.50 -6.75
CA GLN A 125 11.84 -5.98 -7.88
C GLN A 125 10.86 -4.94 -8.43
N LEU A 126 10.29 -4.11 -7.57
CA LEU A 126 9.30 -3.11 -7.95
C LEU A 126 9.89 -1.69 -8.04
N SER A 127 11.00 -1.43 -7.36
CA SER A 127 11.74 -0.17 -7.45
C SER A 127 12.65 -0.15 -8.68
N PRO A 128 12.69 0.96 -9.43
CA PRO A 128 13.60 1.10 -10.56
C PRO A 128 15.06 1.33 -10.15
N TYR A 129 15.33 1.65 -8.88
CA TYR A 129 16.65 2.10 -8.42
C TYR A 129 17.57 0.97 -7.98
N TYR A 130 17.03 -0.19 -7.63
CA TYR A 130 17.79 -1.30 -7.07
C TYR A 130 17.41 -2.60 -7.77
N SER A 131 18.40 -3.43 -8.07
CA SER A 131 18.15 -4.76 -8.61
C SER A 131 19.12 -5.77 -8.00
N LEU A 132 18.62 -6.97 -7.69
CA LEU A 132 19.46 -8.10 -7.32
C LEU A 132 19.81 -8.89 -8.58
N PRO A 133 21.10 -9.24 -8.81
CA PRO A 133 21.50 -10.04 -9.96
C PRO A 133 20.71 -11.34 -10.10
N THR A 134 20.39 -11.98 -8.96
CA THR A 134 19.64 -13.25 -8.88
C THR A 134 18.14 -13.11 -9.12
N LYS A 135 17.60 -11.88 -9.17
CA LYS A 135 16.16 -11.59 -9.31
C LYS A 135 15.81 -10.83 -10.60
N LYS A 136 16.80 -10.66 -11.50
CA LYS A 136 16.58 -9.92 -12.76
C LYS A 136 15.67 -10.64 -13.75
N ALA A 137 15.67 -11.98 -13.74
CA ALA A 137 15.02 -12.78 -14.75
C ALA A 137 13.56 -13.15 -14.45
N GLY A 138 13.08 -12.92 -13.20
CA GLY A 138 11.74 -13.37 -12.87
C GLY A 138 11.25 -12.98 -11.48
N PHE A 139 10.02 -13.39 -11.16
CA PHE A 139 9.38 -13.17 -9.86
C PHE A 139 9.22 -14.50 -9.12
N ASP A 140 10.24 -14.89 -8.32
CA ASP A 140 10.36 -16.17 -7.63
C ASP A 140 10.61 -16.03 -6.12
N TRP A 141 9.98 -15.05 -5.50
CA TRP A 141 10.11 -14.79 -4.07
C TRP A 141 9.37 -15.82 -3.21
N ALA A 142 9.95 -16.16 -2.05
CA ALA A 142 9.37 -17.13 -1.12
C ALA A 142 9.76 -16.80 0.33
N VAL A 143 8.89 -17.19 1.26
CA VAL A 143 9.16 -17.20 2.71
C VAL A 143 9.64 -18.58 3.18
N GLY A 144 9.62 -19.57 2.30
CA GLY A 144 10.08 -20.94 2.56
C GLY A 144 9.00 -21.88 3.06
N PRO A 145 9.37 -23.14 3.32
CA PRO A 145 8.41 -24.23 3.61
C PRO A 145 7.66 -24.07 4.93
N ASN A 146 8.17 -23.24 5.85
CA ASN A 146 7.50 -22.96 7.13
C ASN A 146 6.16 -22.23 6.96
N ALA A 147 5.82 -21.73 5.77
CA ALA A 147 4.49 -21.22 5.45
C ALA A 147 3.37 -22.27 5.73
N ALA A 148 3.70 -23.56 5.73
CA ALA A 148 2.80 -24.63 6.12
C ALA A 148 2.25 -24.48 7.56
N LEU A 149 2.97 -23.81 8.46
CA LEU A 149 2.47 -23.48 9.79
C LEU A 149 1.28 -22.50 9.71
N MET A 150 1.37 -21.47 8.86
CA MET A 150 0.23 -20.55 8.61
C MET A 150 -0.95 -21.31 8.00
N LYS A 151 -0.69 -22.22 7.07
CA LYS A 151 -1.74 -23.06 6.47
C LYS A 151 -2.49 -23.86 7.53
N SER A 152 -1.77 -24.51 8.42
CA SER A 152 -2.36 -25.30 9.53
C SER A 152 -3.12 -24.42 10.52
N ALA A 153 -2.54 -23.26 10.86
CA ALA A 153 -3.10 -22.34 11.85
C ALA A 153 -4.40 -21.69 11.39
N TYR A 154 -4.46 -21.29 10.13
CA TYR A 154 -5.61 -20.53 9.58
C TYR A 154 -6.57 -21.41 8.78
N GLY A 155 -6.18 -22.59 8.36
CA GLY A 155 -6.98 -23.42 7.45
C GLY A 155 -7.16 -22.79 6.08
N ALA A 156 -6.16 -22.02 5.62
CA ALA A 156 -6.22 -21.27 4.38
C ALA A 156 -5.23 -21.80 3.34
N ASP A 157 -5.57 -21.64 2.05
CA ASP A 157 -4.65 -21.94 0.94
C ASP A 157 -3.69 -20.78 0.70
N TYR A 158 -4.19 -19.54 0.87
CA TYR A 158 -3.42 -18.32 0.66
C TYR A 158 -3.53 -17.37 1.86
N ALA A 159 -2.49 -16.58 2.07
CA ALA A 159 -2.52 -15.44 2.99
C ALA A 159 -2.32 -14.13 2.23
N MET A 160 -3.15 -13.15 2.54
CA MET A 160 -2.96 -11.78 2.09
C MET A 160 -2.26 -11.00 3.19
N VAL A 161 -1.16 -10.35 2.84
CA VAL A 161 -0.31 -9.55 3.73
C VAL A 161 -0.26 -8.14 3.21
N THR A 162 -0.59 -7.18 4.05
CA THR A 162 -0.64 -5.76 3.69
C THR A 162 0.19 -4.93 4.66
N LEU A 163 0.97 -4.01 4.11
CA LEU A 163 1.69 -3.00 4.89
C LEU A 163 1.41 -1.63 4.29
N VAL A 164 1.14 -0.65 5.16
CA VAL A 164 0.93 0.75 4.76
C VAL A 164 1.66 1.67 5.72
N ARG A 165 2.37 2.63 5.15
CA ARG A 165 2.96 3.76 5.87
C ARG A 165 2.46 5.04 5.22
N ASP A 166 1.98 5.96 6.03
CA ASP A 166 1.39 7.22 5.54
C ASP A 166 1.69 8.36 6.49
N SER A 167 1.93 9.54 5.95
CA SER A 167 2.15 10.73 6.75
C SER A 167 1.33 11.91 6.26
N TYR A 168 0.81 12.69 7.20
CA TYR A 168 -0.01 13.87 6.93
C TYR A 168 0.64 15.12 7.51
N ALA A 169 0.74 16.16 6.69
CA ALA A 169 1.30 17.43 7.10
C ALA A 169 0.52 18.04 8.28
N SER A 170 1.22 18.45 9.32
CA SER A 170 0.70 19.32 10.37
C SER A 170 0.28 20.68 9.81
N SER A 171 -0.48 21.45 10.58
CA SER A 171 -0.85 22.82 10.19
C SER A 171 0.35 23.72 9.90
N GLY A 172 1.41 23.60 10.71
CA GLY A 172 2.66 24.31 10.49
C GLY A 172 3.37 23.89 9.20
N ARG A 173 3.38 22.60 8.88
CA ARG A 173 3.95 22.06 7.63
C ARG A 173 3.16 22.54 6.40
N LYS A 174 1.83 22.55 6.48
CA LYS A 174 0.97 23.08 5.42
C LYS A 174 1.22 24.58 5.18
N ALA A 175 1.38 25.38 6.25
CA ALA A 175 1.73 26.78 6.14
C ALA A 175 3.08 26.98 5.43
N LEU A 176 4.10 26.19 5.76
CA LEU A 176 5.39 26.22 5.07
C LEU A 176 5.28 25.82 3.60
N ALA A 177 4.46 24.83 3.26
CA ALA A 177 4.23 24.44 1.86
C ALA A 177 3.60 25.61 1.06
N VAL A 178 2.60 26.29 1.63
CA VAL A 178 1.98 27.48 1.00
C VAL A 178 3.00 28.59 0.81
N LEU A 179 3.82 28.90 1.83
CA LEU A 179 4.88 29.90 1.72
C LEU A 179 5.92 29.52 0.65
N GLY A 180 6.25 28.21 0.55
CA GLY A 180 7.14 27.68 -0.48
C GLY A 180 6.60 27.91 -1.90
N VAL A 181 5.30 27.67 -2.11
CA VAL A 181 4.63 27.95 -3.39
C VAL A 181 4.66 29.45 -3.72
N LEU A 182 4.36 30.32 -2.75
CA LEU A 182 4.42 31.76 -2.94
C LEU A 182 5.85 32.23 -3.28
N ALA A 183 6.86 31.69 -2.60
CA ALA A 183 8.26 31.96 -2.89
C ALA A 183 8.65 31.48 -4.29
N ALA A 184 8.19 30.29 -4.70
CA ALA A 184 8.45 29.76 -6.05
C ALA A 184 7.85 30.65 -7.14
N VAL A 185 6.63 31.15 -6.95
CA VAL A 185 6.00 32.11 -7.87
C VAL A 185 6.79 33.42 -7.94
N ALA A 186 7.30 33.92 -6.83
CA ALA A 186 8.03 35.18 -6.76
C ALA A 186 9.47 35.08 -7.30
N THR A 187 10.14 33.95 -7.12
CA THR A 187 11.58 33.79 -7.39
C THR A 187 11.90 32.83 -8.53
N GLY A 188 10.93 32.01 -8.97
CA GLY A 188 11.14 30.90 -9.91
C GLY A 188 11.85 29.69 -9.31
N VAL A 189 12.16 29.70 -8.01
CA VAL A 189 12.83 28.59 -7.31
C VAL A 189 11.81 27.78 -6.53
N ASN A 190 11.68 26.49 -6.87
CA ASN A 190 10.79 25.59 -6.15
C ASN A 190 11.42 25.14 -4.82
N VAL A 191 10.94 25.69 -3.73
CA VAL A 191 11.29 25.33 -2.35
C VAL A 191 10.15 24.57 -1.66
N GLY A 192 9.36 23.83 -2.44
CA GLY A 192 8.18 23.12 -1.96
C GLY A 192 8.48 22.14 -0.82
N ALA A 193 7.71 22.23 0.25
CA ALA A 193 7.72 21.26 1.34
C ALA A 193 6.74 20.14 1.01
N SER A 194 7.17 18.87 1.05
CA SER A 194 6.28 17.71 0.96
C SER A 194 5.18 17.80 2.03
N THR A 195 3.95 17.48 1.64
CA THR A 195 2.79 17.50 2.55
C THR A 195 2.45 16.12 3.12
N GLY A 196 3.30 15.15 2.87
CA GLY A 196 3.17 13.76 3.30
C GLY A 196 3.40 12.81 2.14
N GLN A 197 3.67 11.58 2.47
CA GLN A 197 3.88 10.50 1.50
C GLN A 197 3.23 9.24 2.03
N ARG A 198 2.52 8.56 1.14
CA ARG A 198 1.98 7.23 1.40
C ARG A 198 2.69 6.24 0.53
N PHE A 199 3.10 5.14 1.13
CA PHE A 199 3.48 3.94 0.40
C PHE A 199 2.90 2.70 1.07
N GLY A 200 2.63 1.70 0.28
CA GLY A 200 2.16 0.42 0.78
C GLY A 200 2.42 -0.69 -0.22
N TYR A 201 2.35 -1.90 0.28
CA TYR A 201 2.35 -3.09 -0.56
C TYR A 201 1.33 -4.10 -0.06
N THR A 202 0.85 -4.92 -0.98
CA THR A 202 0.05 -6.10 -0.68
C THR A 202 0.66 -7.30 -1.38
N LEU A 203 0.75 -8.42 -0.65
CA LEU A 203 1.25 -9.70 -1.15
C LEU A 203 0.16 -10.74 -1.07
N LEU A 204 0.16 -11.67 -2.02
CA LEU A 204 -0.56 -12.94 -1.93
C LEU A 204 0.45 -14.07 -1.81
N LEU A 205 0.43 -14.75 -0.67
CA LEU A 205 1.34 -15.86 -0.34
C LEU A 205 0.60 -17.19 -0.49
N ASP A 206 1.13 -18.10 -1.27
CA ASP A 206 0.70 -19.51 -1.30
C ASP A 206 1.24 -20.24 -0.07
N LEU A 207 0.35 -20.68 0.81
CA LEU A 207 0.70 -21.31 2.08
C LEU A 207 1.12 -22.76 1.93
N THR A 208 0.93 -23.39 0.76
CA THR A 208 1.39 -24.72 0.46
C THR A 208 2.86 -24.74 0.05
N THR A 209 3.25 -23.77 -0.76
CA THR A 209 4.61 -23.70 -1.33
C THR A 209 5.50 -22.67 -0.64
N GLY A 210 4.93 -21.75 0.14
CA GLY A 210 5.62 -20.62 0.72
C GLY A 210 6.05 -19.56 -0.30
N LYS A 211 5.55 -19.62 -1.55
CA LYS A 211 5.88 -18.66 -2.60
C LYS A 211 4.96 -17.46 -2.59
N VAL A 212 5.52 -16.28 -2.83
CA VAL A 212 4.73 -15.08 -3.12
C VAL A 212 4.26 -15.19 -4.57
N VAL A 213 2.96 -15.37 -4.76
CA VAL A 213 2.37 -15.58 -6.09
C VAL A 213 1.96 -14.27 -6.77
N TRP A 214 1.79 -13.22 -5.98
CA TRP A 214 1.51 -11.87 -6.46
C TRP A 214 1.95 -10.83 -5.44
N ALA A 215 2.40 -9.70 -5.93
CA ALA A 215 2.73 -8.52 -5.14
C ALA A 215 2.31 -7.26 -5.86
N ASN A 216 1.84 -6.27 -5.15
CA ASN A 216 1.63 -4.92 -5.66
C ASN A 216 2.19 -3.89 -4.70
N PHE A 217 2.89 -2.91 -5.23
CA PHE A 217 3.34 -1.72 -4.55
C PHE A 217 2.53 -0.52 -5.01
N MET A 218 2.20 0.36 -4.08
CA MET A 218 1.53 1.61 -4.34
C MET A 218 2.26 2.75 -3.64
N ALA A 219 2.45 3.85 -4.36
CA ALA A 219 2.81 5.14 -3.80
C ALA A 219 1.75 6.17 -4.19
N SER A 220 1.30 6.99 -3.25
CA SER A 220 0.24 7.98 -3.47
C SER A 220 0.40 9.14 -2.50
N GLU A 221 0.01 10.33 -2.95
CA GLU A 221 -0.06 11.54 -2.12
C GLU A 221 -1.52 11.95 -1.81
N THR A 222 -2.50 11.14 -2.26
CA THR A 222 -3.93 11.50 -2.19
C THR A 222 -4.75 10.57 -1.33
N GLY A 223 -5.86 11.11 -0.81
CA GLY A 223 -6.79 10.44 0.07
C GLY A 223 -6.41 10.58 1.55
N ASP A 224 -7.29 10.17 2.42
CA ASP A 224 -7.09 10.15 3.87
C ASP A 224 -7.53 8.79 4.41
N LEU A 225 -6.58 7.96 4.84
CA LEU A 225 -6.87 6.61 5.32
C LEU A 225 -7.71 6.58 6.60
N ARG A 226 -7.81 7.71 7.31
CA ARG A 226 -8.73 7.87 8.45
C ARG A 226 -10.18 7.96 8.01
N ASN A 227 -10.43 8.19 6.70
CA ASN A 227 -11.73 8.20 6.07
C ASN A 227 -11.98 6.87 5.34
N ALA A 228 -13.12 6.23 5.60
CA ALA A 228 -13.44 4.92 5.04
C ALA A 228 -13.55 4.93 3.50
N GLU A 229 -14.12 5.98 2.89
CA GLU A 229 -14.30 6.05 1.44
C GLU A 229 -12.97 6.26 0.70
N ASP A 230 -12.06 7.03 1.29
CA ASP A 230 -10.71 7.18 0.71
C ASP A 230 -9.89 5.91 0.91
N ALA A 231 -10.00 5.23 2.07
CA ALA A 231 -9.38 3.94 2.29
C ALA A 231 -9.83 2.89 1.26
N LYS A 232 -11.13 2.86 0.88
CA LYS A 232 -11.61 1.99 -0.20
C LYS A 232 -10.92 2.24 -1.53
N LYS A 233 -10.75 3.51 -1.92
CA LYS A 233 -10.05 3.88 -3.17
C LYS A 233 -8.58 3.45 -3.13
N VAL A 234 -7.93 3.67 -2.00
CA VAL A 234 -6.54 3.25 -1.77
C VAL A 234 -6.42 1.73 -1.87
N VAL A 235 -7.28 0.98 -1.20
CA VAL A 235 -7.30 -0.48 -1.25
C VAL A 235 -7.59 -1.00 -2.66
N GLN A 236 -8.49 -0.38 -3.43
CA GLN A 236 -8.71 -0.73 -4.83
C GLN A 236 -7.41 -0.62 -5.64
N SER A 237 -6.63 0.44 -5.42
CA SER A 237 -5.32 0.60 -6.07
C SER A 237 -4.30 -0.44 -5.57
N MET A 238 -4.29 -0.73 -4.28
CA MET A 238 -3.41 -1.76 -3.69
C MET A 238 -3.72 -3.16 -4.17
N LEU A 239 -4.98 -3.47 -4.51
CA LEU A 239 -5.43 -4.76 -5.01
C LEU A 239 -5.53 -4.82 -6.55
N ALA A 240 -5.01 -3.79 -7.25
CA ALA A 240 -5.01 -3.76 -8.70
C ALA A 240 -4.20 -4.93 -9.29
N GLY A 241 -4.82 -5.71 -10.19
CA GLY A 241 -4.19 -6.87 -10.80
C GLY A 241 -4.08 -8.11 -9.89
N LEU A 242 -4.73 -8.12 -8.74
CA LEU A 242 -4.81 -9.30 -7.86
C LEU A 242 -5.45 -10.49 -8.61
N PRO A 243 -4.82 -11.67 -8.66
CA PRO A 243 -5.25 -12.81 -9.46
C PRO A 243 -6.30 -13.70 -8.78
N LEU A 244 -7.20 -13.16 -7.96
CA LEU A 244 -8.27 -13.86 -7.26
C LEU A 244 -9.62 -13.69 -7.94
#